data_cd9a2cf7e7b5563aa3b949b7c6f5e8a8
#
_entry.id   cd9a2cf7e7b5563aa3b949b7c6f5e8a8
#
_cell.length_a   1.000
_cell.length_b   1.000
_cell.length_c   1.000
_cell.angle_alpha   90.00
_cell.angle_beta   90.00
_cell.angle_gamma   90.00
#
_symmetry.space_group_name_H-M   'P 1'
#
loop_
_entity.id
_entity.type
_entity.pdbx_description
1 polymer ?
#
loop_
_entity_poly.entity_id
_entity_poly.type
_entity_poly.pdbx_seq_one_letter_code
_entity_poly.pdbx_strand_id
1 'polypeptide(L)'
;MFFLFSKFKLKKWNKLSYEKRFKCFVAVEKKVAKEFNISPIKLELNYDENWNCYGAFSVSSGKKRILLNSRLIEDPRLRFHALETISHETRHAYQFSVVNKDLRWFEFTAKKWKRNWQGYFAASGDSLMYNNQSIERDAQKNSIKFLKRYRWKYRNEKDFKETFDAVFGRYDTADDKARQRYGIFYKWKIERNIRKKSRENN
;
A
#
# COMPACT_ATOMS: atom_id res chain seq x y z
N MET A 1 -11.10 20.82 0.06
CA MET A 1 -10.06 19.79 -0.10
C MET A 1 -8.83 19.99 0.79
N PHE A 2 -8.35 21.22 0.98
CA PHE A 2 -7.19 21.54 1.86
C PHE A 2 -7.40 21.23 3.35
N PHE A 3 -8.65 21.17 3.81
CA PHE A 3 -8.98 21.06 5.24
C PHE A 3 -8.65 19.69 5.85
N LEU A 4 -8.91 18.58 5.15
CA LEU A 4 -8.63 17.22 5.67
C LEU A 4 -7.15 17.06 6.02
N PHE A 5 -6.27 17.34 5.08
CA PHE A 5 -4.84 17.15 5.27
C PHE A 5 -4.20 18.16 6.23
N SER A 6 -4.88 19.27 6.61
CA SER A 6 -4.37 20.15 7.67
C SER A 6 -4.41 19.50 9.05
N LYS A 7 -5.27 18.49 9.25
CA LYS A 7 -5.41 17.76 10.52
C LYS A 7 -4.21 16.87 10.82
N PHE A 8 -3.43 16.48 9.80
CA PHE A 8 -2.24 15.63 9.96
C PHE A 8 -0.98 16.38 10.44
N LYS A 9 -1.02 17.70 10.64
CA LYS A 9 0.03 18.41 11.37
C LYS A 9 0.04 17.95 12.82
N LEU A 10 1.21 17.62 13.40
CA LEU A 10 1.35 17.00 14.73
C LEU A 10 0.55 17.74 15.80
N LYS A 11 0.69 19.06 15.88
CA LYS A 11 -0.03 19.91 16.85
C LYS A 11 -1.56 19.78 16.75
N LYS A 12 -2.10 19.58 15.55
CA LYS A 12 -3.56 19.39 15.34
C LYS A 12 -3.95 17.93 15.59
N TRP A 13 -3.13 16.98 15.13
CA TRP A 13 -3.36 15.56 15.27
C TRP A 13 -3.48 15.14 16.74
N ASN A 14 -2.58 15.66 17.60
CA ASN A 14 -2.59 15.36 19.03
C ASN A 14 -3.84 15.86 19.77
N LYS A 15 -4.56 16.83 19.18
CA LYS A 15 -5.84 17.32 19.74
C LYS A 15 -7.05 16.49 19.31
N LEU A 16 -6.87 15.52 18.42
CA LEU A 16 -7.95 14.66 17.96
C LEU A 16 -8.12 13.46 18.88
N SER A 17 -9.36 13.12 19.20
CA SER A 17 -9.69 11.83 19.83
C SER A 17 -9.39 10.68 18.86
N TYR A 18 -9.27 9.48 19.41
CA TYR A 18 -9.04 8.25 18.66
C TYR A 18 -10.03 8.11 17.47
N GLU A 19 -11.33 8.26 17.75
CA GLU A 19 -12.38 8.16 16.72
C GLU A 19 -12.23 9.25 15.64
N LYS A 20 -11.86 10.48 16.04
CA LYS A 20 -11.62 11.56 15.07
C LYS A 20 -10.41 11.29 14.20
N ARG A 21 -9.34 10.67 14.73
CA ARG A 21 -8.19 10.22 13.95
C ARG A 21 -8.61 9.14 12.95
N PHE A 22 -9.36 8.14 13.40
CA PHE A 22 -9.87 7.09 12.51
C PHE A 22 -10.77 7.65 11.40
N LYS A 23 -11.67 8.58 11.71
CA LYS A 23 -12.49 9.28 10.71
C LYS A 23 -11.64 10.04 9.69
N CYS A 24 -10.46 10.56 10.08
CA CYS A 24 -9.53 11.15 9.12
C CYS A 24 -8.97 10.09 8.15
N PHE A 25 -8.63 8.90 8.62
CA PHE A 25 -8.15 7.81 7.79
C PHE A 25 -9.22 7.32 6.81
N VAL A 26 -10.47 7.15 7.27
CA VAL A 26 -11.61 6.82 6.40
C VAL A 26 -11.80 7.88 5.31
N ALA A 27 -11.64 9.16 5.65
CA ALA A 27 -11.77 10.23 4.66
C ALA A 27 -10.62 10.24 3.64
N VAL A 28 -9.40 9.82 4.04
CA VAL A 28 -8.27 9.65 3.13
C VAL A 28 -8.53 8.49 2.19
N GLU A 29 -8.98 7.33 2.70
CA GLU A 29 -9.32 6.17 1.87
C GLU A 29 -10.36 6.55 0.81
N LYS A 30 -11.49 7.13 1.20
CA LYS A 30 -12.54 7.60 0.27
C LYS A 30 -11.98 8.51 -0.83
N LYS A 31 -11.02 9.37 -0.48
CA LYS A 31 -10.38 10.24 -1.45
C LYS A 31 -9.51 9.45 -2.43
N VAL A 32 -8.72 8.52 -1.94
CA VAL A 32 -7.83 7.68 -2.78
C VAL A 32 -8.66 6.76 -3.67
N ALA A 33 -9.71 6.14 -3.14
CA ALA A 33 -10.65 5.31 -3.90
C ALA A 33 -11.28 6.11 -5.06
N LYS A 34 -11.72 7.34 -4.79
CA LYS A 34 -12.25 8.24 -5.83
C LYS A 34 -11.21 8.56 -6.91
N GLU A 35 -9.94 8.75 -6.57
CA GLU A 35 -8.86 8.98 -7.54
C GLU A 35 -8.64 7.76 -8.46
N PHE A 36 -8.91 6.55 -7.98
CA PHE A 36 -8.84 5.31 -8.76
C PHE A 36 -10.17 4.92 -9.43
N ASN A 37 -11.23 5.72 -9.25
CA ASN A 37 -12.56 5.43 -9.75
C ASN A 37 -13.10 4.07 -9.28
N ILE A 38 -12.88 3.75 -7.99
CA ILE A 38 -13.45 2.59 -7.32
C ILE A 38 -14.35 3.02 -6.16
N SER A 39 -15.25 2.14 -5.76
CA SER A 39 -16.05 2.33 -4.54
C SER A 39 -15.14 2.37 -3.31
N PRO A 40 -15.43 3.21 -2.31
CA PRO A 40 -14.69 3.25 -1.06
C PRO A 40 -14.63 1.87 -0.40
N ILE A 41 -13.47 1.54 0.16
CA ILE A 41 -13.21 0.27 0.84
C ILE A 41 -13.36 0.48 2.34
N LYS A 42 -14.02 -0.45 3.01
CA LYS A 42 -14.16 -0.41 4.47
C LYS A 42 -12.79 -0.51 5.13
N LEU A 43 -12.43 0.48 5.98
CA LEU A 43 -11.29 0.38 6.88
C LEU A 43 -11.71 -0.33 8.16
N GLU A 44 -10.87 -1.24 8.63
CA GLU A 44 -10.99 -1.93 9.91
C GLU A 44 -9.64 -1.87 10.63
N LEU A 45 -9.66 -1.92 11.96
CA LEU A 45 -8.44 -1.95 12.77
C LEU A 45 -8.12 -3.38 13.18
N ASN A 46 -6.86 -3.72 13.09
CA ASN A 46 -6.31 -4.93 13.67
C ASN A 46 -5.57 -4.56 14.96
N TYR A 47 -5.96 -5.19 16.05
CA TYR A 47 -5.41 -5.00 17.39
C TYR A 47 -4.43 -6.11 17.81
N ASP A 48 -4.11 -7.05 16.91
CA ASP A 48 -3.11 -8.09 17.18
C ASP A 48 -1.73 -7.46 17.27
N GLU A 49 -1.16 -7.47 18.45
CA GLU A 49 0.17 -6.91 18.74
C GLU A 49 1.29 -7.65 17.98
N ASN A 50 1.08 -8.91 17.63
CA ASN A 50 2.02 -9.74 16.88
C ASN A 50 1.96 -9.48 15.38
N TRP A 51 0.98 -8.69 14.91
CA TRP A 51 0.86 -8.40 13.50
C TRP A 51 1.88 -7.34 13.08
N ASN A 52 2.95 -7.80 12.42
CA ASN A 52 4.10 -6.96 12.04
C ASN A 52 3.90 -6.12 10.76
N CYS A 53 2.68 -6.11 10.19
CA CYS A 53 2.35 -5.29 9.04
C CYS A 53 1.64 -3.99 9.46
N TYR A 54 1.80 -2.92 8.69
CA TYR A 54 1.04 -1.70 8.89
C TYR A 54 -0.39 -1.80 8.37
N GLY A 55 -0.63 -2.59 7.31
CA GLY A 55 -1.94 -2.82 6.75
C GLY A 55 -1.96 -3.99 5.78
N ALA A 56 -3.17 -4.38 5.37
CA ALA A 56 -3.40 -5.35 4.32
C ALA A 56 -4.76 -5.15 3.66
N PHE A 57 -4.81 -5.25 2.33
CA PHE A 57 -6.04 -5.41 1.60
C PHE A 57 -6.49 -6.88 1.66
N SER A 58 -7.76 -7.10 1.97
CA SER A 58 -8.34 -8.45 2.11
C SER A 58 -9.70 -8.53 1.44
N VAL A 59 -9.98 -9.70 0.87
CA VAL A 59 -11.31 -10.07 0.35
C VAL A 59 -11.75 -11.34 1.04
N SER A 60 -12.87 -11.29 1.76
CA SER A 60 -13.47 -12.42 2.44
C SER A 60 -14.97 -12.44 2.22
N SER A 61 -15.53 -13.56 1.78
CA SER A 61 -16.95 -13.71 1.47
C SER A 61 -17.47 -12.60 0.53
N GLY A 62 -16.67 -12.24 -0.48
CA GLY A 62 -16.99 -11.19 -1.45
C GLY A 62 -16.86 -9.74 -0.92
N LYS A 63 -16.59 -9.55 0.37
CA LYS A 63 -16.43 -8.22 0.97
C LYS A 63 -14.98 -7.77 0.94
N LYS A 64 -14.75 -6.61 0.35
CA LYS A 64 -13.42 -5.95 0.29
C LYS A 64 -13.22 -5.12 1.57
N ARG A 65 -12.06 -5.24 2.20
CA ARG A 65 -11.68 -4.43 3.37
C ARG A 65 -10.18 -4.14 3.37
N ILE A 66 -9.82 -3.06 4.05
CA ILE A 66 -8.43 -2.73 4.37
C ILE A 66 -8.29 -2.82 5.88
N LEU A 67 -7.43 -3.70 6.32
CA LEU A 67 -7.03 -3.81 7.73
C LEU A 67 -5.88 -2.83 7.97
N LEU A 68 -5.95 -2.07 9.05
CA LEU A 68 -4.87 -1.19 9.51
C LEU A 68 -4.44 -1.60 10.91
N ASN A 69 -3.15 -1.62 11.16
CA ASN A 69 -2.63 -1.83 12.50
C ASN A 69 -3.04 -0.68 13.42
N SER A 70 -3.60 -1.00 14.60
CA SER A 70 -4.09 0.00 15.57
C SER A 70 -3.01 1.00 16.00
N ARG A 71 -1.73 0.57 16.03
CA ARG A 71 -0.58 1.45 16.33
C ARG A 71 -0.51 2.69 15.43
N LEU A 72 -1.02 2.61 14.20
CA LEU A 72 -1.05 3.76 13.28
C LEU A 72 -1.93 4.92 13.77
N ILE A 73 -2.89 4.64 14.64
CA ILE A 73 -3.75 5.66 15.27
C ILE A 73 -3.21 6.05 16.64
N GLU A 74 -2.70 5.08 17.38
CA GLU A 74 -2.24 5.23 18.75
C GLU A 74 -0.99 6.09 18.81
N ASP A 75 0.03 5.79 17.98
CA ASP A 75 1.26 6.58 17.91
C ASP A 75 1.12 7.74 16.89
N PRO A 76 1.08 8.98 17.37
CA PRO A 76 0.98 10.15 16.48
C PRO A 76 2.10 10.26 15.44
N ARG A 77 3.26 9.66 15.71
CA ARG A 77 4.42 9.67 14.79
C ARG A 77 4.18 8.81 13.56
N LEU A 78 3.31 7.80 13.67
CA LEU A 78 2.99 6.87 12.59
C LEU A 78 1.87 7.36 11.65
N ARG A 79 1.30 8.56 11.87
CA ARG A 79 0.18 9.08 11.06
C ARG A 79 0.50 9.18 9.56
N PHE A 80 1.75 9.40 9.18
CA PHE A 80 2.15 9.44 7.77
C PHE A 80 2.40 8.04 7.20
N HIS A 81 2.83 7.08 8.02
CA HIS A 81 2.81 5.66 7.66
C HIS A 81 1.37 5.19 7.39
N ALA A 82 0.39 5.64 8.19
CA ALA A 82 -1.01 5.35 7.92
C ALA A 82 -1.48 5.90 6.57
N LEU A 83 -1.09 7.13 6.19
CA LEU A 83 -1.41 7.69 4.87
C LEU A 83 -0.80 6.88 3.72
N GLU A 84 0.45 6.48 3.89
CA GLU A 84 1.16 5.63 2.93
C GLU A 84 0.44 4.29 2.79
N THR A 85 0.19 3.60 3.91
CA THR A 85 -0.48 2.30 3.97
C THR A 85 -1.87 2.36 3.34
N ILE A 86 -2.71 3.34 3.68
CA ILE A 86 -4.04 3.49 3.09
C ILE A 86 -3.95 3.64 1.56
N SER A 87 -3.02 4.46 1.08
CA SER A 87 -2.84 4.65 -0.36
C SER A 87 -2.35 3.37 -1.07
N HIS A 88 -1.46 2.61 -0.42
CA HIS A 88 -0.93 1.34 -0.89
C HIS A 88 -2.05 0.28 -0.98
N GLU A 89 -2.78 0.07 0.10
CA GLU A 89 -3.83 -0.96 0.17
C GLU A 89 -5.04 -0.62 -0.72
N THR A 90 -5.39 0.68 -0.84
CA THR A 90 -6.42 1.11 -1.79
C THR A 90 -5.97 0.84 -3.24
N ARG A 91 -4.66 0.91 -3.54
CA ARG A 91 -4.15 0.52 -4.85
C ARG A 91 -4.31 -0.97 -5.10
N HIS A 92 -4.12 -1.83 -4.10
CA HIS A 92 -4.41 -3.26 -4.21
C HIS A 92 -5.89 -3.53 -4.48
N ALA A 93 -6.80 -2.80 -3.83
CA ALA A 93 -8.23 -2.89 -4.12
C ALA A 93 -8.56 -2.51 -5.59
N TYR A 94 -7.89 -1.49 -6.12
CA TYR A 94 -7.99 -1.11 -7.54
C TYR A 94 -7.48 -2.23 -8.46
N GLN A 95 -6.29 -2.77 -8.20
CA GLN A 95 -5.71 -3.87 -8.97
C GLN A 95 -6.63 -5.10 -8.97
N PHE A 96 -7.21 -5.43 -7.82
CA PHE A 96 -8.19 -6.50 -7.68
C PHE A 96 -9.43 -6.25 -8.55
N SER A 97 -9.97 -5.03 -8.57
CA SER A 97 -11.11 -4.68 -9.41
C SER A 97 -10.77 -4.77 -10.91
N VAL A 98 -9.56 -4.41 -11.32
CA VAL A 98 -9.08 -4.58 -12.71
C VAL A 98 -8.98 -6.06 -13.09
N VAL A 99 -8.41 -6.88 -12.20
CA VAL A 99 -8.23 -8.33 -12.44
C VAL A 99 -9.57 -9.05 -12.55
N ASN A 100 -10.58 -8.64 -11.79
CA ASN A 100 -11.92 -9.20 -11.82
C ASN A 100 -12.84 -8.52 -12.86
N LYS A 101 -12.28 -7.69 -13.76
CA LYS A 101 -12.98 -7.00 -14.85
C LYS A 101 -14.03 -5.97 -14.38
N ASP A 102 -14.01 -5.55 -13.12
CA ASP A 102 -14.86 -4.46 -12.61
C ASP A 102 -14.49 -3.12 -13.28
N LEU A 103 -13.23 -3.04 -13.78
CA LEU A 103 -12.69 -1.87 -14.48
C LEU A 103 -12.00 -2.28 -15.78
N ARG A 104 -12.14 -1.46 -16.82
CA ARG A 104 -11.38 -1.63 -18.08
C ARG A 104 -9.93 -1.19 -17.88
N TRP A 105 -9.00 -2.01 -18.34
CA TRP A 105 -7.57 -1.72 -18.33
C TRP A 105 -6.87 -2.45 -19.49
N PHE A 106 -5.60 -2.10 -19.75
CA PHE A 106 -4.82 -2.83 -20.73
C PHE A 106 -4.73 -4.31 -20.36
N GLU A 107 -5.17 -5.18 -21.26
CA GLU A 107 -5.28 -6.62 -21.03
C GLU A 107 -3.96 -7.25 -20.54
N PHE A 108 -2.83 -6.80 -21.10
CA PHE A 108 -1.51 -7.27 -20.69
C PHE A 108 -1.23 -7.00 -19.20
N THR A 109 -1.55 -5.80 -18.70
CA THR A 109 -1.35 -5.44 -17.29
C THR A 109 -2.29 -6.22 -16.40
N ALA A 110 -3.56 -6.36 -16.78
CA ALA A 110 -4.53 -7.14 -16.03
C ALA A 110 -4.12 -8.61 -15.91
N LYS A 111 -3.66 -9.22 -17.01
CA LYS A 111 -3.12 -10.60 -17.03
C LYS A 111 -1.89 -10.74 -16.14
N LYS A 112 -0.99 -9.75 -16.14
CA LYS A 112 0.19 -9.73 -15.28
C LYS A 112 -0.20 -9.66 -13.79
N TRP A 113 -1.09 -8.77 -13.43
CA TRP A 113 -1.59 -8.66 -12.04
C TRP A 113 -2.33 -9.91 -11.60
N LYS A 114 -3.17 -10.51 -12.45
CA LYS A 114 -3.84 -11.77 -12.15
C LYS A 114 -2.85 -12.87 -11.77
N ARG A 115 -1.79 -13.04 -12.57
CA ARG A 115 -0.71 -14.01 -12.26
C ARG A 115 -0.01 -13.69 -10.92
N ASN A 116 0.22 -12.40 -10.63
CA ASN A 116 0.82 -12.01 -9.36
C ASN A 116 -0.08 -12.34 -8.18
N TRP A 117 -1.40 -12.13 -8.28
CA TRP A 117 -2.35 -12.54 -7.24
C TRP A 117 -2.34 -14.05 -7.00
N GLN A 118 -2.30 -14.86 -8.05
CA GLN A 118 -2.28 -16.33 -7.96
C GLN A 118 -0.94 -16.86 -7.41
N GLY A 119 0.18 -16.25 -7.77
CA GLY A 119 1.52 -16.63 -7.34
C GLY A 119 2.13 -15.66 -6.31
N TYR A 120 1.31 -15.12 -5.41
CA TYR A 120 1.73 -14.08 -4.48
C TYR A 120 2.78 -14.56 -3.48
N PHE A 121 3.85 -13.77 -3.33
CA PHE A 121 4.85 -13.96 -2.28
C PHE A 121 4.53 -12.98 -1.15
N ALA A 122 4.24 -13.50 0.04
CA ALA A 122 3.94 -12.68 1.21
C ALA A 122 5.19 -11.97 1.76
N ALA A 123 4.99 -10.85 2.44
CA ALA A 123 6.08 -10.07 3.04
C ALA A 123 6.85 -10.84 4.12
N SER A 124 6.20 -11.79 4.80
CA SER A 124 6.81 -12.68 5.81
C SER A 124 7.73 -13.75 5.24
N GLY A 125 7.72 -13.97 3.91
CA GLY A 125 8.55 -14.93 3.21
C GLY A 125 9.79 -14.28 2.57
N ASP A 126 9.99 -14.50 1.26
CA ASP A 126 11.08 -13.88 0.51
C ASP A 126 10.77 -12.38 0.26
N SER A 127 11.30 -11.51 1.09
CA SER A 127 11.12 -10.07 1.00
C SER A 127 11.59 -9.47 -0.35
N LEU A 128 12.57 -10.10 -1.01
CA LEU A 128 13.06 -9.69 -2.31
C LEU A 128 12.01 -10.00 -3.40
N MET A 129 11.44 -11.21 -3.36
CA MET A 129 10.34 -11.60 -4.25
C MET A 129 9.12 -10.73 -4.00
N TYR A 130 8.74 -10.52 -2.73
CA TYR A 130 7.63 -9.65 -2.34
C TYR A 130 7.77 -8.25 -2.94
N ASN A 131 8.86 -7.55 -2.64
CA ASN A 131 9.05 -6.15 -3.06
C ASN A 131 9.17 -5.97 -4.57
N ASN A 132 9.48 -7.01 -5.33
CA ASN A 132 9.65 -6.94 -6.78
C ASN A 132 8.48 -7.50 -7.58
N GLN A 133 7.43 -8.00 -6.94
CA GLN A 133 6.19 -8.33 -7.62
C GLN A 133 5.58 -7.09 -8.27
N SER A 134 5.01 -7.24 -9.48
CA SER A 134 4.50 -6.07 -10.20
C SER A 134 3.35 -5.37 -9.50
N ILE A 135 2.51 -6.10 -8.73
CA ILE A 135 1.43 -5.52 -7.94
C ILE A 135 1.97 -4.69 -6.77
N GLU A 136 2.99 -5.19 -6.07
CA GLU A 136 3.64 -4.47 -4.96
C GLU A 136 4.38 -3.23 -5.45
N ARG A 137 5.16 -3.36 -6.53
CA ARG A 137 5.87 -2.25 -7.16
C ARG A 137 4.91 -1.13 -7.61
N ASP A 138 3.78 -1.50 -8.19
CA ASP A 138 2.77 -0.54 -8.62
C ASP A 138 2.09 0.13 -7.41
N ALA A 139 1.71 -0.63 -6.39
CA ALA A 139 1.12 -0.09 -5.17
C ALA A 139 2.08 0.87 -4.45
N GLN A 140 3.34 0.48 -4.28
CA GLN A 140 4.37 1.30 -3.65
C GLN A 140 4.67 2.58 -4.45
N LYS A 141 4.77 2.48 -5.78
CA LYS A 141 4.92 3.66 -6.65
C LYS A 141 3.78 4.66 -6.47
N ASN A 142 2.56 4.16 -6.31
CA ASN A 142 1.39 5.00 -6.10
C ASN A 142 1.38 5.65 -4.71
N SER A 143 1.76 4.93 -3.66
CA SER A 143 1.86 5.51 -2.31
C SER A 143 2.95 6.59 -2.22
N ILE A 144 4.10 6.40 -2.87
CA ILE A 144 5.14 7.42 -3.02
C ILE A 144 4.59 8.66 -3.75
N LYS A 145 3.89 8.45 -4.88
CA LYS A 145 3.28 9.55 -5.65
C LYS A 145 2.24 10.29 -4.81
N PHE A 146 1.47 9.57 -4.00
CA PHE A 146 0.52 10.17 -3.07
C PHE A 146 1.23 11.04 -2.03
N LEU A 147 2.25 10.53 -1.34
CA LEU A 147 3.03 11.29 -0.35
C LEU A 147 3.73 12.51 -0.98
N LYS A 148 4.30 12.38 -2.18
CA LYS A 148 4.95 13.49 -2.90
C LYS A 148 4.05 14.72 -3.07
N ARG A 149 2.74 14.53 -3.29
CA ARG A 149 1.77 15.64 -3.43
C ARG A 149 1.66 16.50 -2.17
N TYR A 150 1.98 15.92 -1.01
CA TYR A 150 1.88 16.60 0.28
C TYR A 150 3.23 17.01 0.86
N ARG A 151 4.34 16.71 0.17
CA ARG A 151 5.72 17.00 0.63
C ARG A 151 5.89 18.47 1.02
N TRP A 152 5.40 19.40 0.20
CA TRP A 152 5.45 20.82 0.51
C TRP A 152 4.72 21.17 1.81
N LYS A 153 3.53 20.61 2.02
CA LYS A 153 2.67 20.89 3.18
C LYS A 153 3.28 20.42 4.50
N TYR A 154 4.02 19.31 4.48
CA TYR A 154 4.58 18.67 5.66
C TYR A 154 6.11 18.73 5.72
N ARG A 155 6.74 19.59 4.94
CA ARG A 155 8.21 19.70 4.86
C ARG A 155 8.91 19.92 6.20
N ASN A 156 8.21 20.53 7.18
CA ASN A 156 8.73 20.80 8.52
C ASN A 156 8.32 19.74 9.55
N GLU A 157 7.59 18.69 9.15
CA GLU A 157 7.24 17.57 10.04
C GLU A 157 8.33 16.49 9.90
N LYS A 158 9.09 16.26 10.98
CA LYS A 158 10.21 15.31 10.99
C LYS A 158 9.76 13.90 10.61
N ASP A 159 8.68 13.42 11.21
CA ASP A 159 8.09 12.10 10.95
C ASP A 159 7.53 11.93 9.52
N PHE A 160 7.11 13.02 8.86
CA PHE A 160 6.82 12.96 7.42
C PHE A 160 8.08 12.67 6.60
N LYS A 161 9.17 13.36 6.90
CA LYS A 161 10.44 13.14 6.21
C LYS A 161 10.94 11.71 6.42
N GLU A 162 10.94 11.24 7.69
CA GLU A 162 11.34 9.87 8.03
C GLU A 162 10.49 8.82 7.30
N THR A 163 9.17 8.97 7.30
CA THR A 163 8.26 8.08 6.55
C THR A 163 8.55 8.11 5.05
N PHE A 164 8.70 9.31 4.49
CA PHE A 164 8.95 9.47 3.06
C PHE A 164 10.28 8.82 2.64
N ASP A 165 11.35 9.05 3.40
CA ASP A 165 12.68 8.51 3.12
C ASP A 165 12.67 6.97 3.27
N ALA A 166 12.00 6.43 4.29
CA ALA A 166 11.87 4.98 4.47
C ALA A 166 11.10 4.29 3.34
N VAL A 167 9.99 4.90 2.89
CA VAL A 167 9.16 4.34 1.79
C VAL A 167 9.89 4.45 0.46
N PHE A 168 10.50 5.60 0.19
CA PHE A 168 11.27 5.84 -1.03
C PHE A 168 12.50 4.94 -1.10
N GLY A 169 13.26 4.83 0.00
CA GLY A 169 14.44 3.97 0.08
C GLY A 169 14.11 2.50 -0.18
N ARG A 170 13.02 1.98 0.37
CA ARG A 170 12.56 0.60 0.08
C ARG A 170 12.27 0.40 -1.40
N TYR A 171 11.63 1.36 -2.04
CA TYR A 171 11.31 1.30 -3.47
C TYR A 171 12.56 1.34 -4.34
N ASP A 172 13.48 2.26 -4.04
CA ASP A 172 14.68 2.51 -4.81
C ASP A 172 15.66 1.34 -4.75
N THR A 173 15.90 0.81 -3.55
CA THR A 173 16.86 -0.29 -3.33
C THR A 173 16.34 -1.68 -3.73
N ALA A 174 15.04 -1.85 -3.98
CA ALA A 174 14.47 -3.16 -4.30
C ALA A 174 15.02 -3.74 -5.62
N ASP A 175 15.21 -2.91 -6.65
CA ASP A 175 15.78 -3.32 -7.92
C ASP A 175 17.27 -3.68 -7.79
N ASP A 176 18.05 -2.90 -7.02
CA ASP A 176 19.49 -3.15 -6.83
C ASP A 176 19.72 -4.46 -6.07
N LYS A 177 18.97 -4.71 -5.00
CA LYS A 177 19.02 -5.99 -4.26
C LYS A 177 18.64 -7.17 -5.15
N ALA A 178 17.64 -7.01 -6.01
CA ALA A 178 17.25 -8.05 -6.95
C ALA A 178 18.32 -8.31 -8.02
N ARG A 179 18.98 -7.26 -8.53
CA ARG A 179 20.12 -7.38 -9.46
C ARG A 179 21.30 -8.08 -8.81
N GLN A 180 21.65 -7.73 -7.57
CA GLN A 180 22.72 -8.39 -6.83
C GLN A 180 22.47 -9.90 -6.68
N ARG A 181 21.23 -10.30 -6.35
CA ARG A 181 20.87 -11.72 -6.13
C ARG A 181 20.70 -12.50 -7.43
N TYR A 182 20.11 -11.92 -8.47
CA TYR A 182 19.69 -12.63 -9.67
C TYR A 182 20.38 -12.18 -10.96
N GLY A 183 21.28 -11.20 -10.90
CA GLY A 183 21.97 -10.63 -12.06
C GLY A 183 21.05 -9.78 -12.93
N ILE A 184 21.53 -9.47 -14.15
CA ILE A 184 20.83 -8.58 -15.10
C ILE A 184 19.46 -9.10 -15.52
N PHE A 185 19.21 -10.40 -15.45
CA PHE A 185 17.93 -11.04 -15.76
C PHE A 185 16.97 -11.13 -14.59
N TYR A 186 17.19 -10.35 -13.49
CA TYR A 186 16.40 -10.45 -12.27
C TYR A 186 14.88 -10.32 -12.50
N LYS A 187 14.42 -9.43 -13.37
CA LYS A 187 12.99 -9.27 -13.70
C LYS A 187 12.40 -10.53 -14.32
N TRP A 188 13.13 -11.16 -15.22
CA TRP A 188 12.71 -12.42 -15.82
C TRP A 188 12.65 -13.56 -14.80
N LYS A 189 13.64 -13.67 -13.91
CA LYS A 189 13.65 -14.68 -12.83
C LYS A 189 12.48 -14.50 -11.87
N ILE A 190 12.19 -13.26 -11.47
CA ILE A 190 11.04 -12.95 -10.61
C ILE A 190 9.73 -13.37 -11.29
N GLU A 191 9.50 -12.95 -12.52
CA GLU A 191 8.31 -13.31 -13.28
C GLU A 191 8.19 -14.84 -13.50
N ARG A 192 9.32 -15.53 -13.73
CA ARG A 192 9.36 -17.00 -13.84
C ARG A 192 8.91 -17.68 -12.54
N ASN A 193 9.42 -17.22 -11.39
CA ASN A 193 9.05 -17.76 -10.10
C ASN A 193 7.57 -17.52 -9.76
N ILE A 194 7.05 -16.34 -10.07
CA ILE A 194 5.63 -16.00 -9.93
C ILE A 194 4.78 -16.95 -10.80
N ARG A 195 5.17 -17.19 -12.05
CA ARG A 195 4.44 -18.09 -12.95
C ARG A 195 4.47 -19.54 -12.43
N LYS A 196 5.59 -20.00 -11.87
CA LYS A 196 5.69 -21.33 -11.29
C LYS A 196 4.71 -21.45 -10.11
N LYS A 197 4.78 -20.52 -9.16
CA LYS A 197 3.90 -20.51 -7.99
C LYS A 197 2.41 -20.36 -8.35
N SER A 198 2.09 -19.56 -9.36
CA SER A 198 0.73 -19.41 -9.87
C SER A 198 0.15 -20.71 -10.44
N ARG A 199 0.99 -21.58 -11.01
CA ARG A 199 0.55 -22.91 -11.52
C ARG A 199 0.35 -23.92 -10.39
N GLU A 200 1.09 -23.81 -9.30
CA GLU A 200 0.97 -24.65 -8.12
C GLU A 200 -0.30 -24.34 -7.31
N ASN A 201 -0.86 -23.15 -7.45
CA ASN A 201 -2.04 -22.66 -6.73
C ASN A 201 -3.36 -22.74 -7.55
N ASN A 202 -3.32 -23.25 -8.79
CA ASN A 202 -4.48 -23.52 -9.64
C ASN A 202 -4.73 -25.02 -9.78
#